data_71f036d703e6f483f25eee85e06565ce
#
_entry.id   71f036d703e6f483f25eee85e06565ce
#
_cell.length_a   1.000
_cell.length_b   1.000
_cell.length_c   1.000
_cell.angle_alpha   90.00
_cell.angle_beta   90.00
_cell.angle_gamma   90.00
#
_symmetry.space_group_name_H-M   'P 1'
#
loop_
_entity.id
_entity.type
_entity.pdbx_description
1 polymer ?
#
loop_
_entity_poly.entity_id
_entity_poly.type
_entity_poly.pdbx_seq_one_letter_code
_entity_poly.pdbx_strand_id
1 'polypeptide(L)'
;RRQRQMCIRDSLSGGMDPHFLDTDRRVNRIMMRGYEQKKPCAPAMRHRCVEWSCPANFYPDFSVWAENCWGINVVASMESLISDIIINTEDPDQALADLARSYQRTTMRKHTKGGYANVLDELWIVCKQYNADMVLMYDQISCKGMDGLRGVFEEQAAARGVHMLWVAQDLLDSRTISKRDMRRQVNLYMQTVMGEEPVRPDLVDFDDALTW
;
A
#
# COMPACT_ATOMS: atom_id res chain seq x y z
N ARG A 1 2.65 8.78 17.26
CA ARG A 1 2.03 7.88 16.27
C ARG A 1 0.74 8.48 15.65
N ARG A 2 -0.23 8.97 16.45
CA ARG A 2 -1.46 9.62 15.92
C ARG A 2 -1.19 10.83 15.03
N GLN A 3 -0.22 11.69 15.39
CA GLN A 3 0.17 12.85 14.57
C GLN A 3 0.71 12.46 13.18
N ARG A 4 1.39 11.32 13.08
CA ARG A 4 1.97 10.84 11.82
C ARG A 4 0.92 10.35 10.83
N GLN A 5 -0.10 9.64 11.33
CA GLN A 5 -1.25 9.21 10.52
C GLN A 5 -2.13 10.38 10.11
N MET A 6 -2.34 11.35 10.99
CA MET A 6 -3.04 12.60 10.65
C MET A 6 -2.32 13.36 9.55
N CYS A 7 -0.99 13.51 9.63
CA CYS A 7 -0.23 14.23 8.59
C CYS A 7 -0.31 13.57 7.21
N ILE A 8 -0.28 12.23 7.13
CA ILE A 8 -0.45 11.51 5.86
C ILE A 8 -1.89 11.67 5.34
N ARG A 9 -2.87 11.54 6.21
CA ARG A 9 -4.29 11.68 5.88
C ARG A 9 -4.62 13.12 5.45
N ASP A 10 -4.10 14.09 6.16
CA ASP A 10 -4.27 15.51 5.84
C ASP A 10 -3.54 15.87 4.54
N SER A 11 -2.42 15.22 4.23
CA SER A 11 -1.73 15.43 2.95
C SER A 11 -2.49 14.83 1.76
N LEU A 12 -3.19 13.71 1.93
CA LEU A 12 -4.03 13.13 0.88
C LEU A 12 -5.34 13.93 0.66
N SER A 13 -5.89 14.54 1.72
CA SER A 13 -7.11 15.34 1.64
C SER A 13 -6.88 16.81 1.37
N GLY A 14 -5.66 17.31 1.57
CA GLY A 14 -5.30 18.72 1.55
C GLY A 14 -4.81 19.27 0.21
N GLY A 15 -4.95 18.53 -0.89
CA GLY A 15 -4.44 18.95 -2.22
C GLY A 15 -4.98 20.28 -2.75
N MET A 16 -5.94 20.90 -2.04
CA MET A 16 -6.49 22.23 -2.32
C MET A 16 -6.05 23.29 -1.30
N ASP A 17 -5.32 22.91 -0.24
CA ASP A 17 -4.86 23.83 0.79
C ASP A 17 -3.54 24.49 0.34
N PRO A 18 -3.44 25.84 0.35
CA PRO A 18 -2.20 26.57 0.07
C PRO A 18 -1.03 26.15 0.97
N HIS A 19 -1.30 25.67 2.17
CA HIS A 19 -0.29 25.19 3.13
C HIS A 19 0.13 23.73 2.91
N PHE A 20 -0.47 23.03 1.97
CA PHE A 20 -0.17 21.64 1.69
C PHE A 20 1.32 21.41 1.39
N LEU A 21 1.92 22.18 0.51
CA LEU A 21 3.33 22.09 0.15
C LEU A 21 4.28 22.30 1.35
N ASP A 22 3.92 23.19 2.27
CA ASP A 22 4.72 23.43 3.46
C ASP A 22 4.62 22.27 4.45
N THR A 23 3.45 21.69 4.58
CA THR A 23 3.23 20.49 5.39
C THR A 23 4.00 19.32 4.81
N ASP A 24 3.91 19.10 3.51
CA ASP A 24 4.62 18.02 2.80
C ASP A 24 6.15 18.17 2.92
N ARG A 25 6.67 19.38 2.69
CA ARG A 25 8.10 19.67 2.91
C ARG A 25 8.54 19.45 4.35
N ARG A 26 7.68 19.74 5.33
CA ARG A 26 7.97 19.50 6.75
C ARG A 26 7.99 18.00 7.06
N VAL A 27 7.02 17.26 6.58
CA VAL A 27 6.96 15.79 6.72
C VAL A 27 8.20 15.16 6.10
N ASN A 28 8.54 15.53 4.87
CA ASN A 28 9.71 15.02 4.18
C ASN A 28 11.01 15.29 4.97
N ARG A 29 11.20 16.50 5.49
CA ARG A 29 12.37 16.81 6.35
C ARG A 29 12.42 15.94 7.61
N ILE A 30 11.29 15.65 8.24
CA ILE A 30 11.24 14.77 9.42
C ILE A 30 11.61 13.33 9.04
N MET A 31 11.09 12.85 7.92
CA MET A 31 11.40 11.51 7.41
C MET A 31 12.89 11.39 7.05
N MET A 32 13.46 12.36 6.34
CA MET A 32 14.87 12.38 5.98
C MET A 32 15.79 12.39 7.20
N ARG A 33 15.46 13.19 8.22
CA ARG A 33 16.20 13.16 9.50
C ARG A 33 16.14 11.80 10.18
N GLY A 34 14.96 11.15 10.17
CA GLY A 34 14.80 9.80 10.71
C GLY A 34 15.67 8.79 9.96
N TYR A 35 15.71 8.89 8.64
CA TYR A 35 16.54 8.07 7.78
C TYR A 35 18.06 8.28 8.05
N GLU A 36 18.51 9.53 8.08
CA GLU A 36 19.92 9.88 8.38
C GLU A 36 20.35 9.40 9.77
N GLN A 37 19.45 9.49 10.75
CA GLN A 37 19.70 9.02 12.12
C GLN A 37 19.54 7.50 12.27
N LYS A 38 19.22 6.77 11.19
CA LYS A 38 18.93 5.32 11.19
C LYS A 38 17.91 4.93 12.26
N LYS A 39 16.92 5.79 12.53
CA LYS A 39 15.85 5.51 13.46
C LYS A 39 14.81 4.61 12.82
N PRO A 40 14.56 3.42 13.38
CA PRO A 40 13.51 2.55 12.86
C PRO A 40 12.16 3.24 13.02
N CYS A 41 11.33 3.16 12.00
CA CYS A 41 9.97 3.71 12.04
C CYS A 41 8.97 2.74 12.67
N ALA A 42 9.35 1.48 12.81
CA ALA A 42 8.54 0.41 13.38
C ALA A 42 9.26 -0.33 14.51
N PRO A 43 8.52 -0.97 15.43
CA PRO A 43 9.10 -1.76 16.53
C PRO A 43 9.97 -2.91 16.03
N ALA A 44 9.53 -3.55 14.95
CA ALA A 44 10.27 -4.57 14.22
C ALA A 44 10.01 -4.39 12.73
N MET A 45 11.05 -4.61 11.93
CA MET A 45 10.95 -4.64 10.49
C MET A 45 11.48 -6.01 10.04
N ARG A 46 10.55 -6.94 9.76
CA ARG A 46 10.89 -8.28 9.29
C ARG A 46 10.77 -8.34 7.78
N HIS A 47 9.67 -7.80 7.25
CA HIS A 47 9.35 -7.82 5.83
C HIS A 47 9.20 -6.42 5.28
N ARG A 48 9.74 -6.20 4.10
CA ARG A 48 9.55 -5.00 3.29
C ARG A 48 8.45 -5.28 2.29
N CYS A 49 7.28 -4.73 2.53
CA CYS A 49 6.07 -5.06 1.81
C CYS A 49 5.68 -3.98 0.81
N VAL A 50 5.28 -4.40 -0.38
CA VAL A 50 4.56 -3.56 -1.34
C VAL A 50 3.07 -3.88 -1.24
N GLU A 51 2.25 -2.88 -0.96
CA GLU A 51 0.80 -3.01 -1.08
C GLU A 51 0.37 -2.84 -2.53
N TRP A 52 -0.46 -3.77 -3.01
CA TRP A 52 -0.95 -3.74 -4.37
C TRP A 52 -2.46 -3.94 -4.43
N SER A 53 -3.11 -3.28 -5.41
CA SER A 53 -4.56 -3.11 -5.45
C SER A 53 -5.09 -2.14 -4.39
N CYS A 54 -6.41 -1.92 -4.34
CA CYS A 54 -7.01 -0.92 -3.47
C CYS A 54 -7.30 -1.50 -2.08
N PRO A 55 -6.85 -0.86 -1.00
CA PRO A 55 -7.16 -1.30 0.36
C PRO A 55 -8.65 -1.08 0.71
N ALA A 56 -9.15 -1.83 1.69
CA ALA A 56 -10.50 -1.67 2.20
C ALA A 56 -10.68 -0.31 2.89
N ASN A 57 -11.59 0.52 2.41
CA ASN A 57 -11.83 1.88 2.92
C ASN A 57 -12.34 1.89 4.37
N PHE A 58 -13.01 0.83 4.81
CA PHE A 58 -13.49 0.69 6.18
C PHE A 58 -12.41 0.26 7.18
N TYR A 59 -11.19 -0.09 6.69
CA TYR A 59 -10.09 -0.52 7.56
C TYR A 59 -8.76 0.19 7.21
N PRO A 60 -8.69 1.51 7.40
CA PRO A 60 -7.50 2.31 7.03
C PRO A 60 -6.26 1.97 7.86
N ASP A 61 -6.43 1.35 9.03
CA ASP A 61 -5.34 1.00 9.94
C ASP A 61 -4.82 -0.44 9.75
N PHE A 62 -5.25 -1.15 8.70
CA PHE A 62 -4.88 -2.53 8.47
C PHE A 62 -3.37 -2.73 8.33
N SER A 63 -2.71 -1.91 7.50
CA SER A 63 -1.26 -1.97 7.33
C SER A 63 -0.51 -1.65 8.62
N VAL A 64 -1.03 -0.71 9.43
CA VAL A 64 -0.45 -0.37 10.74
C VAL A 64 -0.56 -1.55 11.72
N TRP A 65 -1.69 -2.26 11.67
CA TRP A 65 -1.84 -3.50 12.44
C TRP A 65 -0.84 -4.56 11.96
N ALA A 66 -0.71 -4.79 10.65
CA ALA A 66 0.23 -5.77 10.09
C ALA A 66 1.69 -5.44 10.45
N GLU A 67 2.06 -4.15 10.41
CA GLU A 67 3.37 -3.67 10.85
C GLU A 67 3.63 -3.98 12.33
N ASN A 68 2.67 -3.68 13.21
CA ASN A 68 2.87 -3.86 14.65
C ASN A 68 2.78 -5.32 15.09
N CYS A 69 1.88 -6.09 14.49
CA CYS A 69 1.64 -7.49 14.86
C CYS A 69 2.72 -8.42 14.30
N TRP A 70 3.10 -8.23 13.03
CA TRP A 70 3.95 -9.16 12.30
C TRP A 70 5.30 -8.59 11.84
N GLY A 71 5.49 -7.29 11.90
CA GLY A 71 6.68 -6.63 11.33
C GLY A 71 6.62 -6.51 9.80
N ILE A 72 5.42 -6.52 9.22
CA ILE A 72 5.20 -6.32 7.79
C ILE A 72 5.18 -4.81 7.52
N ASN A 73 6.26 -4.28 7.00
CA ASN A 73 6.41 -2.83 6.80
C ASN A 73 6.12 -2.45 5.36
N VAL A 74 5.06 -1.69 5.15
CA VAL A 74 4.71 -1.16 3.84
C VAL A 74 5.71 -0.10 3.44
N VAL A 75 6.50 -0.39 2.41
CA VAL A 75 7.53 0.51 1.87
C VAL A 75 7.07 1.28 0.63
N ALA A 76 6.09 0.73 -0.08
CA ALA A 76 5.42 1.37 -1.21
C ALA A 76 4.02 0.81 -1.37
N SER A 77 3.13 1.58 -1.98
CA SER A 77 1.80 1.11 -2.38
C SER A 77 1.52 1.52 -3.82
N MET A 78 0.60 0.82 -4.46
CA MET A 78 0.13 1.17 -5.80
C MET A 78 -0.39 2.62 -5.86
N GLU A 79 -1.00 3.09 -4.77
CA GLU A 79 -1.57 4.45 -4.68
C GLU A 79 -0.51 5.53 -4.50
N SER A 80 0.69 5.18 -4.03
CA SER A 80 1.80 6.12 -3.86
C SER A 80 2.62 6.35 -5.14
N LEU A 81 2.31 5.64 -6.22
CA LEU A 81 2.97 5.81 -7.51
C LEU A 81 2.39 7.01 -8.26
N ILE A 82 3.12 8.11 -8.23
CA ILE A 82 2.71 9.37 -8.87
C ILE A 82 3.36 9.54 -10.25
N SER A 83 2.75 10.39 -11.07
CA SER A 83 3.31 10.78 -12.37
C SER A 83 4.50 11.72 -12.20
N ASP A 84 5.48 11.58 -13.07
CA ASP A 84 6.66 12.45 -13.21
C ASP A 84 6.39 13.72 -14.05
N ILE A 85 5.16 13.92 -14.51
CA ILE A 85 4.80 15.07 -15.34
C ILE A 85 4.64 16.32 -14.48
N ILE A 86 5.42 17.34 -14.79
CA ILE A 86 5.27 18.66 -14.22
C ILE A 86 4.25 19.44 -15.05
N ILE A 87 3.25 20.01 -14.37
CA ILE A 87 2.17 20.75 -15.00
C ILE A 87 2.63 22.20 -15.21
N ASN A 88 2.62 22.67 -16.46
CA ASN A 88 2.85 24.09 -16.76
C ASN A 88 1.59 24.91 -16.44
N THR A 89 1.63 25.68 -15.36
CA THR A 89 0.50 26.48 -14.88
C THR A 89 0.42 27.88 -15.49
N GLU A 90 1.40 28.28 -16.31
CA GLU A 90 1.42 29.61 -16.94
C GLU A 90 0.50 29.66 -18.16
N ASP A 91 0.28 28.54 -18.84
CA ASP A 91 -0.62 28.40 -19.96
C ASP A 91 -1.77 27.46 -19.60
N PRO A 92 -3.03 27.94 -19.54
CA PRO A 92 -4.17 27.11 -19.15
C PRO A 92 -4.42 25.91 -20.05
N ASP A 93 -4.23 26.06 -21.36
CA ASP A 93 -4.45 24.96 -22.31
C ASP A 93 -3.36 23.90 -22.18
N GLN A 94 -2.12 24.31 -22.00
CA GLN A 94 -1.01 23.44 -21.70
C GLN A 94 -1.17 22.75 -20.34
N ALA A 95 -1.63 23.47 -19.31
CA ALA A 95 -1.90 22.91 -17.99
C ALA A 95 -2.93 21.78 -18.05
N LEU A 96 -4.02 21.97 -18.79
CA LEU A 96 -5.04 20.93 -18.99
C LEU A 96 -4.48 19.73 -19.75
N ALA A 97 -3.66 19.94 -20.77
CA ALA A 97 -3.02 18.87 -21.52
C ALA A 97 -2.02 18.09 -20.65
N ASP A 98 -1.24 18.76 -19.82
CA ASP A 98 -0.28 18.13 -18.90
C ASP A 98 -1.01 17.37 -17.80
N LEU A 99 -2.07 17.94 -17.24
CA LEU A 99 -2.92 17.28 -16.25
C LEU A 99 -3.54 15.99 -16.83
N ALA A 100 -4.05 16.04 -18.05
CA ALA A 100 -4.61 14.89 -18.74
C ALA A 100 -3.54 13.80 -18.97
N ARG A 101 -2.33 14.17 -19.36
CA ARG A 101 -1.20 13.24 -19.53
C ARG A 101 -0.77 12.65 -18.18
N SER A 102 -0.67 13.49 -17.14
CA SER A 102 -0.35 13.04 -15.79
C SER A 102 -1.37 12.00 -15.31
N TYR A 103 -2.65 12.29 -15.43
CA TYR A 103 -3.71 11.37 -15.07
C TYR A 103 -3.67 10.05 -15.83
N GLN A 104 -3.32 10.09 -17.12
CA GLN A 104 -3.17 8.87 -17.93
C GLN A 104 -1.99 7.99 -17.52
N ARG A 105 -1.00 8.54 -16.82
CA ARG A 105 0.16 7.81 -16.29
C ARG A 105 -0.04 7.26 -14.89
N THR A 106 -1.17 7.54 -14.24
CA THR A 106 -1.48 6.90 -12.95
C THR A 106 -1.62 5.39 -13.12
N THR A 107 -1.23 4.65 -12.12
CA THR A 107 -1.15 3.18 -12.14
C THR A 107 -2.44 2.52 -12.62
N MET A 108 -3.58 2.87 -12.05
CA MET A 108 -4.88 2.33 -12.43
C MET A 108 -5.19 2.54 -13.93
N ARG A 109 -4.86 3.70 -14.47
CA ARG A 109 -5.11 4.02 -15.88
C ARG A 109 -4.16 3.31 -16.82
N LYS A 110 -2.91 3.14 -16.45
CA LYS A 110 -1.95 2.34 -17.21
C LYS A 110 -2.41 0.89 -17.29
N HIS A 111 -2.84 0.33 -16.18
CA HIS A 111 -3.30 -1.05 -16.10
C HIS A 111 -4.52 -1.33 -17.01
N THR A 112 -5.47 -0.40 -17.07
CA THR A 112 -6.66 -0.57 -17.91
C THR A 112 -6.39 -0.45 -19.42
N LYS A 113 -5.28 0.18 -19.80
CA LYS A 113 -4.95 0.42 -21.22
C LYS A 113 -3.96 -0.59 -21.83
N GLY A 114 -3.11 -1.19 -21.03
CA GLY A 114 -1.93 -1.90 -21.48
C GLY A 114 -1.96 -3.42 -21.34
N GLY A 115 -3.09 -4.00 -20.95
CA GLY A 115 -3.18 -5.43 -20.68
C GLY A 115 -2.44 -5.85 -19.40
N TYR A 116 -2.51 -7.13 -19.09
CA TYR A 116 -2.01 -7.70 -17.82
C TYR A 116 -0.48 -7.57 -17.62
N ALA A 117 0.28 -7.53 -18.69
CA ALA A 117 1.74 -7.42 -18.62
C ALA A 117 2.17 -6.13 -17.89
N ASN A 118 1.49 -5.00 -18.17
CA ASN A 118 1.82 -3.74 -17.49
C ASN A 118 1.60 -3.79 -15.97
N VAL A 119 0.58 -4.54 -15.53
CA VAL A 119 0.31 -4.71 -14.08
C VAL A 119 1.47 -5.46 -13.42
N LEU A 120 1.91 -6.55 -14.04
CA LEU A 120 2.99 -7.39 -13.54
C LEU A 120 4.32 -6.66 -13.55
N ASP A 121 4.67 -6.06 -14.69
CA ASP A 121 5.95 -5.36 -14.85
C ASP A 121 6.09 -4.21 -13.84
N GLU A 122 5.04 -3.41 -13.65
CA GLU A 122 5.07 -2.30 -12.70
C GLU A 122 5.24 -2.80 -11.26
N LEU A 123 4.52 -3.84 -10.86
CA LEU A 123 4.69 -4.44 -9.54
C LEU A 123 6.13 -4.90 -9.29
N TRP A 124 6.71 -5.64 -10.24
CA TRP A 124 8.06 -6.17 -10.05
C TRP A 124 9.16 -5.10 -10.10
N ILE A 125 8.95 -4.04 -10.88
CA ILE A 125 9.83 -2.86 -10.86
C ILE A 125 9.80 -2.21 -9.47
N VAL A 126 8.61 -2.02 -8.90
CA VAL A 126 8.45 -1.44 -7.55
C VAL A 126 9.07 -2.33 -6.49
N CYS A 127 8.80 -3.64 -6.51
CA CYS A 127 9.42 -4.58 -5.58
C CYS A 127 10.95 -4.52 -5.63
N LYS A 128 11.52 -4.49 -6.82
CA LYS A 128 12.98 -4.38 -7.01
C LYS A 128 13.52 -3.03 -6.51
N GLN A 129 12.84 -1.94 -6.83
CA GLN A 129 13.26 -0.59 -6.45
C GLN A 129 13.30 -0.40 -4.93
N TYR A 130 12.34 -0.98 -4.22
CA TYR A 130 12.22 -0.86 -2.78
C TYR A 130 12.81 -2.04 -1.99
N ASN A 131 13.46 -3.00 -2.68
CA ASN A 131 13.96 -4.24 -2.10
C ASN A 131 12.89 -4.94 -1.25
N ALA A 132 11.70 -5.09 -1.83
CA ALA A 132 10.58 -5.74 -1.18
C ALA A 132 10.72 -7.26 -1.30
N ASP A 133 10.51 -7.95 -0.20
CA ASP A 133 10.47 -9.41 -0.09
C ASP A 133 9.04 -9.96 0.01
N MET A 134 8.06 -9.06 0.18
CA MET A 134 6.66 -9.42 0.30
C MET A 134 5.76 -8.46 -0.51
N VAL A 135 4.68 -9.00 -1.05
CA VAL A 135 3.58 -8.24 -1.63
C VAL A 135 2.30 -8.56 -0.85
N LEU A 136 1.65 -7.53 -0.33
CA LEU A 136 0.30 -7.60 0.21
C LEU A 136 -0.66 -7.26 -0.93
N MET A 137 -1.31 -8.28 -1.48
CA MET A 137 -2.29 -8.13 -2.55
C MET A 137 -3.69 -8.03 -1.95
N TYR A 138 -4.32 -6.89 -2.11
CA TYR A 138 -5.74 -6.74 -1.78
C TYR A 138 -6.58 -7.38 -2.88
N ASP A 139 -7.15 -8.53 -2.53
CA ASP A 139 -7.98 -9.35 -3.39
C ASP A 139 -9.44 -8.90 -3.29
N GLN A 140 -9.79 -7.94 -4.14
CA GLN A 140 -11.15 -7.38 -4.18
C GLN A 140 -12.11 -8.40 -4.77
N ILE A 141 -13.07 -8.87 -4.00
CA ILE A 141 -14.00 -9.96 -4.34
C ILE A 141 -14.81 -9.78 -5.63
N SER A 142 -14.86 -8.58 -6.19
CA SER A 142 -15.53 -8.29 -7.46
C SER A 142 -14.57 -8.00 -8.62
N CYS A 143 -13.26 -8.01 -8.38
CA CYS A 143 -12.26 -7.64 -9.36
C CYS A 143 -11.76 -8.86 -10.16
N LYS A 144 -12.56 -9.32 -11.10
CA LYS A 144 -12.22 -10.46 -11.96
C LYS A 144 -10.88 -10.32 -12.71
N GLY A 145 -10.46 -9.08 -12.98
CA GLY A 145 -9.21 -8.81 -13.67
C GLY A 145 -7.97 -9.17 -12.84
N MET A 146 -7.99 -8.88 -11.53
CA MET A 146 -6.89 -9.22 -10.63
C MET A 146 -6.95 -10.69 -10.21
N ASP A 147 -8.12 -11.19 -9.86
CA ASP A 147 -8.33 -12.60 -9.50
C ASP A 147 -7.88 -13.55 -10.61
N GLY A 148 -8.18 -13.22 -11.86
CA GLY A 148 -7.77 -14.00 -13.03
C GLY A 148 -6.26 -14.05 -13.26
N LEU A 149 -5.50 -13.13 -12.68
CA LEU A 149 -4.04 -13.09 -12.77
C LEU A 149 -3.33 -13.75 -11.59
N ARG A 150 -4.05 -14.22 -10.58
CA ARG A 150 -3.49 -14.75 -9.34
C ARG A 150 -2.40 -15.79 -9.59
N GLY A 151 -2.66 -16.80 -10.39
CA GLY A 151 -1.67 -17.85 -10.70
C GLY A 151 -0.40 -17.31 -11.34
N VAL A 152 -0.52 -16.29 -12.21
CA VAL A 152 0.63 -15.64 -12.86
C VAL A 152 1.43 -14.82 -11.84
N PHE A 153 0.77 -14.10 -10.94
CA PHE A 153 1.45 -13.39 -9.86
C PHE A 153 2.23 -14.34 -8.95
N GLU A 154 1.62 -15.43 -8.53
CA GLU A 154 2.23 -16.43 -7.65
C GLU A 154 3.45 -17.10 -8.30
N GLU A 155 3.33 -17.51 -9.58
CA GLU A 155 4.44 -18.08 -10.34
C GLU A 155 5.61 -17.10 -10.47
N GLN A 156 5.33 -15.86 -10.84
CA GLN A 156 6.37 -14.85 -11.00
C GLN A 156 6.99 -14.39 -9.69
N ALA A 157 6.22 -14.35 -8.61
CA ALA A 157 6.71 -14.07 -7.27
C ALA A 157 7.67 -15.16 -6.78
N ALA A 158 7.27 -16.42 -6.93
CA ALA A 158 8.12 -17.57 -6.58
C ALA A 158 9.46 -17.55 -7.33
N ALA A 159 9.44 -17.24 -8.62
CA ALA A 159 10.66 -17.11 -9.44
C ALA A 159 11.58 -15.96 -8.96
N ARG A 160 11.07 -14.98 -8.22
CA ARG A 160 11.80 -13.81 -7.71
C ARG A 160 12.13 -13.90 -6.22
N GLY A 161 11.67 -14.95 -5.53
CA GLY A 161 11.80 -15.07 -4.08
C GLY A 161 10.99 -14.03 -3.30
N VAL A 162 9.86 -13.57 -3.87
CA VAL A 162 8.94 -12.62 -3.25
C VAL A 162 7.72 -13.38 -2.71
N HIS A 163 7.33 -13.11 -1.48
CA HIS A 163 6.16 -13.71 -0.84
C HIS A 163 4.87 -13.00 -1.24
N MET A 164 3.89 -13.74 -1.73
CA MET A 164 2.56 -13.18 -2.09
C MET A 164 1.56 -13.46 -0.98
N LEU A 165 1.19 -12.42 -0.26
CA LEU A 165 0.13 -12.47 0.75
C LEU A 165 -1.17 -11.91 0.15
N TRP A 166 -2.12 -12.79 -0.12
CA TRP A 166 -3.44 -12.41 -0.63
C TRP A 166 -4.41 -12.19 0.53
N VAL A 167 -5.06 -11.03 0.53
CA VAL A 167 -6.07 -10.68 1.53
C VAL A 167 -7.37 -10.36 0.80
N ALA A 168 -8.28 -11.33 0.79
CA ALA A 168 -9.62 -11.12 0.26
C ALA A 168 -10.33 -10.04 1.08
N GLN A 169 -10.97 -9.11 0.39
CA GLN A 169 -11.66 -7.99 1.00
C GLN A 169 -12.76 -7.42 0.09
N ASP A 170 -13.71 -6.72 0.68
CA ASP A 170 -14.60 -5.81 -0.03
C ASP A 170 -14.09 -4.38 0.15
N LEU A 171 -14.19 -3.56 -0.89
CA LEU A 171 -13.68 -2.20 -0.84
C LEU A 171 -14.43 -1.32 0.19
N LEU A 172 -15.72 -1.55 0.36
CA LEU A 172 -16.63 -0.68 1.12
C LEU A 172 -17.43 -1.40 2.20
N ASP A 173 -17.78 -2.67 2.00
CA ASP A 173 -18.73 -3.38 2.86
C ASP A 173 -18.06 -4.40 3.78
N SER A 174 -17.87 -4.02 5.03
CA SER A 174 -17.31 -4.87 6.08
C SER A 174 -18.18 -6.07 6.47
N ARG A 175 -19.44 -6.13 6.00
CA ARG A 175 -20.33 -7.28 6.27
C ARG A 175 -19.99 -8.47 5.37
N THR A 176 -19.39 -8.23 4.21
CA THR A 176 -18.95 -9.27 3.29
C THR A 176 -17.68 -9.96 3.81
N ILE A 177 -16.68 -9.16 4.18
CA ILE A 177 -15.43 -9.61 4.80
C ILE A 177 -15.09 -8.62 5.90
N SER A 178 -15.10 -9.09 7.14
CA SER A 178 -14.86 -8.23 8.30
C SER A 178 -13.37 -7.89 8.48
N LYS A 179 -13.08 -6.88 9.29
CA LYS A 179 -11.71 -6.57 9.74
C LYS A 179 -11.03 -7.79 10.35
N ARG A 180 -11.75 -8.56 11.14
CA ARG A 180 -11.26 -9.79 11.76
C ARG A 180 -10.89 -10.85 10.73
N ASP A 181 -11.70 -11.02 9.69
CA ASP A 181 -11.41 -11.99 8.62
C ASP A 181 -10.18 -11.59 7.82
N MET A 182 -9.99 -10.30 7.57
CA MET A 182 -8.77 -9.80 6.92
C MET A 182 -7.53 -10.11 7.76
N ARG A 183 -7.57 -9.83 9.08
CA ARG A 183 -6.46 -10.17 9.99
C ARG A 183 -6.20 -11.68 10.05
N ARG A 184 -7.26 -12.48 10.10
CA ARG A 184 -7.14 -13.94 10.12
C ARG A 184 -6.40 -14.49 8.91
N GLN A 185 -6.62 -13.94 7.72
CA GLN A 185 -5.91 -14.35 6.50
C GLN A 185 -4.40 -14.08 6.64
N VAL A 186 -4.02 -12.91 7.14
CA VAL A 186 -2.61 -12.58 7.42
C VAL A 186 -2.02 -13.50 8.48
N ASN A 187 -2.72 -13.67 9.62
CA ASN A 187 -2.26 -14.54 10.70
C ASN A 187 -2.00 -15.96 10.20
N LEU A 188 -2.95 -16.51 9.43
CA LEU A 188 -2.81 -17.84 8.86
C LEU A 188 -1.59 -17.94 7.94
N TYR A 189 -1.42 -16.98 7.05
CA TYR A 189 -0.29 -16.96 6.13
C TYR A 189 1.05 -16.88 6.88
N MET A 190 1.18 -15.95 7.82
CA MET A 190 2.41 -15.76 8.58
C MET A 190 2.76 -16.99 9.43
N GLN A 191 1.78 -17.62 10.05
CA GLN A 191 2.00 -18.80 10.87
C GLN A 191 2.27 -20.07 10.04
N THR A 192 1.56 -20.26 8.92
CA THR A 192 1.61 -21.54 8.20
C THR A 192 2.55 -21.54 7.01
N VAL A 193 2.66 -20.43 6.29
CA VAL A 193 3.51 -20.29 5.11
C VAL A 193 4.89 -19.75 5.50
N MET A 194 4.91 -18.69 6.31
CA MET A 194 6.17 -18.07 6.74
C MET A 194 6.78 -18.79 7.95
N GLY A 195 5.99 -19.52 8.75
CA GLY A 195 6.44 -20.20 9.95
C GLY A 195 6.89 -19.23 11.05
N GLU A 196 6.33 -18.04 11.09
CA GLU A 196 6.74 -16.98 12.00
C GLU A 196 5.81 -16.81 13.19
N GLU A 197 6.39 -16.40 14.31
CA GLU A 197 5.67 -15.97 15.50
C GLU A 197 5.41 -14.46 15.45
N PRO A 198 4.25 -14.00 15.94
CA PRO A 198 3.93 -12.57 15.94
C PRO A 198 4.90 -11.77 16.81
N VAL A 199 5.24 -10.57 16.38
CA VAL A 199 6.01 -9.59 17.18
C VAL A 199 5.21 -9.15 18.41
N ARG A 200 3.88 -9.03 18.23
CA ARG A 200 2.92 -8.64 19.27
C ARG A 200 1.78 -9.67 19.31
N PRO A 201 1.90 -10.73 20.13
CA PRO A 201 0.87 -11.76 20.24
C PRO A 201 -0.49 -11.23 20.69
N ASP A 202 -0.49 -10.16 21.47
CA ASP A 202 -1.70 -9.48 21.94
C ASP A 202 -2.53 -8.80 20.83
N LEU A 203 -1.94 -8.64 19.63
CA LEU A 203 -2.61 -8.06 18.47
C LEU A 203 -3.16 -9.09 17.49
N VAL A 204 -2.87 -10.39 17.68
CA VAL A 204 -3.29 -11.44 16.76
C VAL A 204 -4.81 -11.61 16.72
N ASP A 205 -5.44 -11.64 17.89
CA ASP A 205 -6.90 -11.74 18.05
C ASP A 205 -7.44 -10.48 18.75
N PHE A 206 -7.25 -9.37 18.11
CA PHE A 206 -7.62 -8.06 18.62
C PHE A 206 -9.13 -7.82 18.48
N ASP A 207 -9.75 -7.31 19.56
CA ASP A 207 -11.16 -6.99 19.56
C ASP A 207 -11.42 -5.62 18.92
N ASP A 208 -12.08 -5.63 17.76
CA ASP A 208 -12.46 -4.41 17.05
C ASP A 208 -13.43 -3.50 17.82
N ALA A 209 -14.16 -4.04 18.80
CA ALA A 209 -15.04 -3.25 19.66
C ALA A 209 -14.26 -2.30 20.58
N LEU A 210 -12.97 -2.57 20.80
CA LEU A 210 -12.10 -1.72 21.60
C LEU A 210 -11.43 -0.60 20.79
N THR A 211 -11.67 -0.54 19.49
CA THR A 211 -11.02 0.44 18.58
C THR A 211 -11.90 1.60 18.15
N TRP A 212 -13.04 1.82 18.83
CA TRP A 212 -13.88 3.03 18.61
C TRP A 212 -13.89 3.61 17.21
#